data_f2996c69723b26a37cfa625990e698d5
#
_entry.id   f2996c69723b26a37cfa625990e698d5
#
_cell.length_a   1.000
_cell.length_b   1.000
_cell.length_c   1.000
_cell.angle_alpha   90.00
_cell.angle_beta   90.00
_cell.angle_gamma   90.00
#
_symmetry.space_group_name_H-M   'P 1'
#
loop_
_entity.id
_entity.type
_entity.pdbx_description
1 polymer ?
#
loop_
_entity_poly.entity_id
_entity_poly.type
_entity_poly.pdbx_seq_one_letter_code
_entity_poly.pdbx_strand_id
1 'polypeptide(L)'
;MKTVLYMHGGSGNHGCEALVRTTTKMVKDVSNSDVVLWSQSPSEDIKYGVNSLVDNMLATDELSKNNIGFLLAYFKFKFLKRENALHNRFMKVLFKDSVAISIGGDNYCYPWSAKQGVELDKDIRKYCKKNVFWGCSIEEKDLNDEIVQDLKGFDLITARETLSYNCLKKINPNTVLVADPAFALDKKELPLPNGFIEGNTVGINVSPLINDYVDGENVILDNYVELIKHIIADTDMNVCLIPHVVWSYNDDFKPINTLYEMFKDTGRVIKLEDHNCEELKGYISRCRFFVGARTHATIAAYSTCVPTLVVGYSVKSKGIARDLFGTDENYVIPVQSMNNQNDLKNAFDYIYKNEKEIKSKLTTIMPEYKEKALIGASEIRKLIG
;
A
#
# COMPACT_ATOMS: atom_id res chain seq x y z
N MET A 1 6.83 -25.16 9.43
CA MET A 1 5.97 -24.14 10.08
C MET A 1 5.32 -23.36 8.95
N LYS A 2 4.08 -22.88 9.08
CA LYS A 2 3.43 -22.05 8.05
C LYS A 2 3.51 -20.57 8.39
N THR A 3 3.49 -19.72 7.39
CA THR A 3 3.35 -18.27 7.51
C THR A 3 1.95 -17.86 7.09
N VAL A 4 1.25 -17.10 7.92
CA VAL A 4 -0.11 -16.62 7.63
C VAL A 4 -0.07 -15.10 7.45
N LEU A 5 -0.42 -14.65 6.24
CA LEU A 5 -0.59 -13.24 5.93
C LEU A 5 -2.04 -12.85 6.23
N TYR A 6 -2.25 -11.80 7.02
CA TYR A 6 -3.58 -11.32 7.40
C TYR A 6 -3.68 -9.80 7.35
N MET A 7 -4.86 -9.23 7.58
CA MET A 7 -5.16 -7.80 7.37
C MET A 7 -4.99 -7.35 5.90
N HIS A 8 -5.26 -8.26 4.97
CA HIS A 8 -5.28 -7.96 3.54
C HIS A 8 -6.70 -7.64 3.09
N GLY A 9 -6.94 -6.40 2.69
CA GLY A 9 -8.27 -5.90 2.30
C GLY A 9 -8.74 -6.34 0.91
N GLY A 10 -7.82 -6.85 0.06
CA GLY A 10 -8.09 -7.26 -1.32
C GLY A 10 -7.23 -6.53 -2.34
N SER A 11 -7.03 -7.18 -3.49
CA SER A 11 -6.14 -6.71 -4.57
C SER A 11 -6.76 -5.62 -5.45
N GLY A 12 -8.03 -5.26 -5.27
CA GLY A 12 -8.62 -4.05 -5.85
C GLY A 12 -7.98 -2.75 -5.34
N ASN A 13 -7.18 -2.84 -4.27
CA ASN A 13 -6.14 -1.88 -3.93
C ASN A 13 -4.79 -2.47 -4.34
N HIS A 14 -4.21 -1.98 -5.44
CA HIS A 14 -2.95 -2.48 -5.97
C HIS A 14 -1.74 -2.26 -5.05
N GLY A 15 -1.88 -1.39 -4.05
CA GLY A 15 -0.93 -1.30 -2.96
C GLY A 15 -0.99 -2.51 -2.03
N CYS A 16 -2.18 -2.96 -1.65
CA CYS A 16 -2.37 -4.19 -0.88
C CYS A 16 -1.89 -5.41 -1.68
N GLU A 17 -2.19 -5.46 -2.98
CA GLU A 17 -1.68 -6.47 -3.91
C GLU A 17 -0.15 -6.51 -3.92
N ALA A 18 0.51 -5.35 -4.06
CA ALA A 18 1.96 -5.24 -4.06
C ALA A 18 2.59 -5.78 -2.76
N LEU A 19 1.98 -5.47 -1.61
CA LEU A 19 2.44 -5.97 -0.31
C LEU A 19 2.34 -7.50 -0.21
N VAL A 20 1.24 -8.11 -0.67
CA VAL A 20 1.09 -9.57 -0.66
C VAL A 20 2.13 -10.22 -1.57
N ARG A 21 2.28 -9.74 -2.82
CA ARG A 21 3.24 -10.28 -3.80
C ARG A 21 4.66 -10.25 -3.26
N THR A 22 5.11 -9.08 -2.81
CA THR A 22 6.48 -8.90 -2.31
C THR A 22 6.73 -9.66 -1.01
N THR A 23 5.80 -9.61 -0.05
CA THR A 23 5.94 -10.33 1.21
C THR A 23 5.95 -11.85 0.99
N THR A 24 5.08 -12.38 0.13
CA THR A 24 5.07 -13.80 -0.23
C THR A 24 6.41 -14.23 -0.83
N LYS A 25 6.94 -13.46 -1.79
CA LYS A 25 8.26 -13.72 -2.38
C LYS A 25 9.36 -13.69 -1.31
N MET A 26 9.40 -12.65 -0.48
CA MET A 26 10.38 -12.53 0.61
C MET A 26 10.36 -13.71 1.58
N VAL A 27 9.17 -14.17 1.98
CA VAL A 27 9.03 -15.33 2.87
C VAL A 27 9.53 -16.60 2.20
N LYS A 28 9.15 -16.85 0.93
CA LYS A 28 9.57 -18.03 0.16
C LYS A 28 11.07 -18.05 -0.14
N ASP A 29 11.68 -16.89 -0.37
CA ASP A 29 13.13 -16.77 -0.63
C ASP A 29 13.98 -17.10 0.62
N VAL A 30 13.45 -16.90 1.82
CA VAL A 30 14.22 -17.10 3.08
C VAL A 30 13.81 -18.34 3.87
N SER A 31 12.73 -19.01 3.49
CA SER A 31 12.21 -20.18 4.21
C SER A 31 11.46 -21.15 3.30
N ASN A 32 11.34 -22.41 3.75
CA ASN A 32 10.44 -23.42 3.15
C ASN A 32 9.04 -23.40 3.80
N SER A 33 8.62 -22.27 4.33
CA SER A 33 7.32 -22.12 5.00
C SER A 33 6.21 -22.01 3.96
N ASP A 34 5.15 -22.79 4.11
CA ASP A 34 3.93 -22.58 3.32
C ASP A 34 3.35 -21.22 3.65
N VAL A 35 3.04 -20.41 2.63
CA VAL A 35 2.42 -19.09 2.78
C VAL A 35 0.91 -19.22 2.58
N VAL A 36 0.16 -18.86 3.60
CA VAL A 36 -1.30 -18.84 3.60
C VAL A 36 -1.77 -17.40 3.65
N LEU A 37 -2.60 -17.00 2.69
CA LEU A 37 -3.24 -15.69 2.68
C LEU A 37 -4.65 -15.79 3.27
N TRP A 38 -4.91 -15.01 4.31
CA TRP A 38 -6.27 -14.76 4.77
C TRP A 38 -6.81 -13.50 4.10
N SER A 39 -7.61 -13.71 3.05
CA SER A 39 -8.15 -12.65 2.20
C SER A 39 -9.54 -12.20 2.65
N GLN A 40 -9.77 -10.88 2.63
CA GLN A 40 -11.10 -10.29 2.79
C GLN A 40 -11.87 -10.22 1.46
N SER A 41 -11.17 -10.25 0.32
CA SER A 41 -11.74 -10.16 -1.03
C SER A 41 -11.13 -11.19 -1.99
N PRO A 42 -11.39 -12.51 -1.78
CA PRO A 42 -10.77 -13.57 -2.57
C PRO A 42 -11.01 -13.46 -4.07
N SER A 43 -12.15 -12.94 -4.49
CA SER A 43 -12.47 -12.74 -5.92
C SER A 43 -11.54 -11.73 -6.60
N GLU A 44 -11.14 -10.67 -5.88
CA GLU A 44 -10.16 -9.70 -6.37
C GLU A 44 -8.77 -10.34 -6.46
N ASP A 45 -8.37 -11.09 -5.43
CA ASP A 45 -7.07 -11.76 -5.39
C ASP A 45 -6.94 -12.81 -6.51
N ILE A 46 -8.04 -13.48 -6.86
CA ILE A 46 -8.08 -14.38 -8.03
C ILE A 46 -7.98 -13.58 -9.33
N LYS A 47 -8.75 -12.47 -9.46
CA LYS A 47 -8.74 -11.60 -10.65
C LYS A 47 -7.33 -11.13 -11.00
N TYR A 48 -6.55 -10.73 -9.99
CA TYR A 48 -5.18 -10.23 -10.19
C TYR A 48 -4.10 -11.30 -10.03
N GLY A 49 -4.46 -12.58 -9.86
CA GLY A 49 -3.53 -13.70 -9.87
C GLY A 49 -2.73 -13.89 -8.59
N VAL A 50 -3.12 -13.27 -7.48
CA VAL A 50 -2.45 -13.39 -6.17
C VAL A 50 -2.60 -14.80 -5.61
N ASN A 51 -3.73 -15.45 -5.87
CA ASN A 51 -3.99 -16.84 -5.46
C ASN A 51 -2.96 -17.85 -5.98
N SER A 52 -2.30 -17.56 -7.10
CA SER A 52 -1.27 -18.43 -7.68
C SER A 52 0.12 -18.27 -7.02
N LEU A 53 0.31 -17.24 -6.22
CA LEU A 53 1.59 -16.94 -5.56
C LEU A 53 1.70 -17.58 -4.17
N VAL A 54 0.57 -17.72 -3.48
CA VAL A 54 0.47 -18.29 -2.14
C VAL A 54 0.16 -19.80 -2.21
N ASP A 55 0.54 -20.55 -1.19
CA ASP A 55 0.31 -22.01 -1.17
C ASP A 55 -1.15 -22.35 -0.81
N ASN A 56 -1.82 -21.43 -0.09
CA ASN A 56 -3.26 -21.53 0.17
C ASN A 56 -3.84 -20.14 0.38
N MET A 57 -5.10 -19.93 -0.03
CA MET A 57 -5.86 -18.73 0.20
C MET A 57 -7.18 -19.09 0.88
N LEU A 58 -7.50 -18.41 1.98
CA LEU A 58 -8.72 -18.64 2.76
C LEU A 58 -9.54 -17.36 2.84
N ALA A 59 -10.84 -17.49 2.58
CA ALA A 59 -11.80 -16.43 2.84
C ALA A 59 -12.27 -16.48 4.31
N THR A 60 -12.75 -15.37 4.81
CA THR A 60 -13.26 -15.25 6.19
C THR A 60 -14.38 -16.24 6.50
N ASP A 61 -15.13 -16.72 5.49
CA ASP A 61 -16.30 -17.59 5.65
C ASP A 61 -16.04 -19.07 5.29
N GLU A 62 -14.85 -19.42 4.83
CA GLU A 62 -14.51 -20.79 4.39
C GLU A 62 -14.05 -21.69 5.54
N LEU A 63 -14.89 -21.88 6.53
CA LEU A 63 -14.75 -23.05 7.40
C LEU A 63 -15.16 -24.29 6.62
N SER A 64 -14.21 -25.21 6.40
CA SER A 64 -14.49 -26.54 5.88
C SER A 64 -15.64 -27.20 6.68
N LYS A 65 -16.83 -27.20 6.12
CA LYS A 65 -18.06 -27.72 6.73
C LYS A 65 -18.03 -29.23 6.96
N ASN A 66 -17.05 -29.94 6.36
CA ASN A 66 -17.00 -31.40 6.30
C ASN A 66 -16.08 -32.04 7.35
N ASN A 67 -15.77 -31.34 8.45
CA ASN A 67 -14.82 -31.81 9.45
C ASN A 67 -15.52 -32.00 10.81
N ILE A 68 -15.26 -33.13 11.50
CA ILE A 68 -15.82 -33.47 12.83
C ILE A 68 -15.64 -32.30 13.81
N GLY A 69 -14.52 -31.59 13.74
CA GLY A 69 -14.28 -30.46 14.60
C GLY A 69 -15.16 -29.24 14.26
N PHE A 70 -15.60 -29.04 13.01
CA PHE A 70 -16.62 -28.05 12.68
C PHE A 70 -17.96 -28.42 13.30
N LEU A 71 -18.35 -29.67 13.20
CA LEU A 71 -19.59 -30.18 13.83
C LEU A 71 -19.57 -29.97 15.35
N LEU A 72 -18.45 -30.22 16.01
CA LEU A 72 -18.30 -29.97 17.46
C LEU A 72 -18.36 -28.48 17.80
N ALA A 73 -17.74 -27.60 16.99
CA ALA A 73 -17.79 -26.17 17.20
C ALA A 73 -19.21 -25.62 16.91
N TYR A 74 -19.87 -26.13 15.87
CA TYR A 74 -21.26 -25.79 15.55
C TYR A 74 -22.22 -26.27 16.64
N PHE A 75 -22.01 -27.48 17.22
CA PHE A 75 -22.78 -27.97 18.34
C PHE A 75 -22.60 -27.05 19.58
N LYS A 76 -21.38 -26.66 19.90
CA LYS A 76 -21.08 -25.71 20.98
C LYS A 76 -21.75 -24.36 20.75
N PHE A 77 -21.71 -23.86 19.53
CA PHE A 77 -22.37 -22.62 19.14
C PHE A 77 -23.89 -22.71 19.31
N LYS A 78 -24.50 -23.74 18.69
CA LYS A 78 -25.96 -23.87 18.61
C LYS A 78 -26.61 -24.33 19.92
N PHE A 79 -26.00 -25.31 20.59
CA PHE A 79 -26.62 -25.97 21.74
C PHE A 79 -26.06 -25.49 23.11
N LEU A 80 -24.79 -25.12 23.15
CA LEU A 80 -24.17 -24.59 24.38
C LEU A 80 -24.10 -23.05 24.39
N LYS A 81 -24.71 -22.38 23.41
CA LYS A 81 -24.76 -20.90 23.25
C LYS A 81 -23.36 -20.24 23.38
N ARG A 82 -22.30 -20.93 22.95
CA ARG A 82 -20.94 -20.36 22.91
C ARG A 82 -20.74 -19.61 21.60
N GLU A 83 -21.11 -18.34 21.56
CA GLU A 83 -21.11 -17.47 20.38
C GLU A 83 -19.77 -17.48 19.60
N ASN A 84 -18.66 -17.52 20.30
CA ASN A 84 -17.33 -17.50 19.67
C ASN A 84 -16.76 -18.89 19.31
N ALA A 85 -17.54 -19.98 19.42
CA ALA A 85 -17.00 -21.33 19.22
C ALA A 85 -16.50 -21.58 17.78
N LEU A 86 -17.20 -21.07 16.78
CA LEU A 86 -16.83 -21.17 15.37
C LEU A 86 -15.63 -20.28 15.05
N HIS A 87 -15.65 -19.03 15.49
CA HIS A 87 -14.55 -18.08 15.34
C HIS A 87 -13.25 -18.62 15.97
N ASN A 88 -13.28 -19.02 17.24
CA ASN A 88 -12.12 -19.57 17.93
C ASN A 88 -11.56 -20.83 17.24
N ARG A 89 -12.44 -21.64 16.63
CA ARG A 89 -11.99 -22.80 15.85
C ARG A 89 -11.28 -22.38 14.58
N PHE A 90 -11.86 -21.43 13.83
CA PHE A 90 -11.24 -20.88 12.61
C PHE A 90 -9.85 -20.33 12.94
N MET A 91 -9.76 -19.46 13.94
CA MET A 91 -8.50 -18.86 14.40
C MET A 91 -7.48 -19.93 14.79
N LYS A 92 -7.90 -20.95 15.56
CA LYS A 92 -7.01 -22.05 15.93
C LYS A 92 -6.50 -22.85 14.72
N VAL A 93 -7.34 -23.15 13.75
CA VAL A 93 -6.93 -23.91 12.54
C VAL A 93 -5.98 -23.07 11.67
N LEU A 94 -6.31 -21.78 11.51
CA LEU A 94 -5.52 -20.89 10.67
C LEU A 94 -4.17 -20.54 11.29
N PHE A 95 -4.12 -20.18 12.56
CA PHE A 95 -2.93 -19.62 13.19
C PHE A 95 -2.12 -20.59 14.06
N LYS A 96 -2.63 -21.81 14.34
CA LYS A 96 -1.87 -22.76 15.15
C LYS A 96 -0.51 -23.07 14.53
N ASP A 97 0.54 -22.94 15.34
CA ASP A 97 1.93 -23.23 14.96
C ASP A 97 2.45 -22.41 13.76
N SER A 98 1.94 -21.17 13.59
CA SER A 98 2.32 -20.26 12.49
C SER A 98 3.17 -19.08 12.96
N VAL A 99 3.82 -18.44 11.98
CA VAL A 99 4.20 -17.03 12.04
C VAL A 99 3.06 -16.23 11.40
N ALA A 100 2.41 -15.37 12.17
CA ALA A 100 1.32 -14.52 11.71
C ALA A 100 1.88 -13.14 11.33
N ILE A 101 1.64 -12.68 10.10
CA ILE A 101 2.16 -11.42 9.58
C ILE A 101 0.97 -10.51 9.20
N SER A 102 0.80 -9.41 9.94
CA SER A 102 -0.12 -8.31 9.62
C SER A 102 0.48 -7.45 8.52
N ILE A 103 -0.04 -7.55 7.29
CA ILE A 103 0.57 -6.94 6.08
C ILE A 103 -0.07 -5.63 5.63
N GLY A 104 -1.11 -5.17 6.28
CA GLY A 104 -1.74 -3.90 5.95
C GLY A 104 -0.97 -2.73 6.56
N GLY A 105 -0.06 -2.09 5.84
CA GLY A 105 0.86 -1.06 6.35
C GLY A 105 0.22 0.12 7.11
N ASP A 106 -1.08 0.35 6.97
CA ASP A 106 -1.85 1.44 7.57
C ASP A 106 -2.84 0.96 8.64
N ASN A 107 -2.74 -0.27 9.13
CA ASN A 107 -3.75 -0.91 9.98
C ASN A 107 -4.10 -0.11 11.24
N TYR A 108 -3.16 0.68 11.76
CA TYR A 108 -3.34 1.50 12.95
C TYR A 108 -3.49 3.01 12.66
N CYS A 109 -3.49 3.42 11.37
CA CYS A 109 -3.62 4.82 10.99
C CYS A 109 -5.08 5.34 11.03
N TYR A 110 -6.05 4.44 11.09
CA TYR A 110 -7.47 4.81 11.09
C TYR A 110 -8.17 4.19 12.33
N PRO A 111 -9.00 4.96 13.08
CA PRO A 111 -9.59 4.48 14.34
C PRO A 111 -10.36 3.16 14.21
N TRP A 112 -11.10 2.98 13.09
CA TRP A 112 -11.89 1.77 12.87
C TRP A 112 -11.01 0.54 12.57
N SER A 113 -9.95 0.69 11.77
CA SER A 113 -9.04 -0.42 11.46
C SER A 113 -8.13 -0.74 12.65
N ALA A 114 -7.70 0.27 13.40
CA ALA A 114 -6.92 0.09 14.62
C ALA A 114 -7.68 -0.75 15.67
N LYS A 115 -8.96 -0.43 15.91
CA LYS A 115 -9.79 -1.23 16.82
C LYS A 115 -9.93 -2.68 16.36
N GLN A 116 -10.22 -2.88 15.07
CA GLN A 116 -10.31 -4.22 14.50
C GLN A 116 -8.97 -4.96 14.59
N GLY A 117 -7.85 -4.28 14.31
CA GLY A 117 -6.50 -4.84 14.41
C GLY A 117 -6.18 -5.33 15.80
N VAL A 118 -6.38 -4.49 16.83
CA VAL A 118 -6.14 -4.82 18.24
C VAL A 118 -6.95 -6.05 18.70
N GLU A 119 -8.24 -6.11 18.37
CA GLU A 119 -9.10 -7.25 18.71
C GLU A 119 -8.61 -8.53 18.01
N LEU A 120 -8.27 -8.44 16.74
CA LEU A 120 -7.81 -9.55 15.93
C LEU A 120 -6.45 -10.08 16.40
N ASP A 121 -5.48 -9.20 16.64
CA ASP A 121 -4.14 -9.55 17.08
C ASP A 121 -4.14 -10.24 18.45
N LYS A 122 -5.01 -9.79 19.35
CA LYS A 122 -5.24 -10.44 20.64
C LYS A 122 -5.71 -11.89 20.49
N ASP A 123 -6.57 -12.17 19.52
CA ASP A 123 -7.05 -13.52 19.23
C ASP A 123 -6.00 -14.38 18.52
N ILE A 124 -5.26 -13.82 17.56
CA ILE A 124 -4.19 -14.50 16.83
C ILE A 124 -3.08 -14.98 17.77
N ARG A 125 -2.64 -14.12 18.71
CA ARG A 125 -1.57 -14.44 19.68
C ARG A 125 -1.89 -15.62 20.59
N LYS A 126 -3.17 -16.01 20.72
CA LYS A 126 -3.54 -17.24 21.47
C LYS A 126 -3.09 -18.52 20.75
N TYR A 127 -2.81 -18.45 19.47
CA TYR A 127 -2.59 -19.64 18.62
C TYR A 127 -1.30 -19.60 17.82
N CYS A 128 -0.84 -18.44 17.37
CA CYS A 128 0.41 -18.32 16.60
C CYS A 128 1.64 -18.52 17.51
N LYS A 129 2.78 -18.88 16.90
CA LYS A 129 4.08 -18.91 17.58
C LYS A 129 4.72 -17.55 17.63
N LYS A 130 4.55 -16.77 16.55
CA LYS A 130 5.09 -15.44 16.39
C LYS A 130 4.07 -14.54 15.70
N ASN A 131 3.99 -13.29 16.15
CA ASN A 131 3.16 -12.25 15.54
C ASN A 131 4.03 -11.09 15.09
N VAL A 132 3.88 -10.68 13.83
CA VAL A 132 4.69 -9.66 13.17
C VAL A 132 3.79 -8.56 12.63
N PHE A 133 4.13 -7.29 12.89
CA PHE A 133 3.53 -6.14 12.24
C PHE A 133 4.46 -5.64 11.13
N TRP A 134 3.99 -5.71 9.88
CA TRP A 134 4.84 -5.69 8.71
C TRP A 134 4.69 -4.45 7.83
N GLY A 135 5.83 -3.78 7.56
CA GLY A 135 5.90 -2.63 6.64
C GLY A 135 4.98 -1.49 7.04
N CYS A 136 4.89 -1.20 8.32
CA CYS A 136 3.88 -0.31 8.87
C CYS A 136 4.30 1.17 8.95
N SER A 137 3.30 2.05 8.94
CA SER A 137 3.42 3.46 9.35
C SER A 137 2.44 3.76 10.47
N ILE A 138 2.83 4.65 11.37
CA ILE A 138 1.99 5.16 12.46
C ILE A 138 2.46 6.55 12.88
N GLU A 139 1.52 7.40 13.30
CA GLU A 139 1.82 8.70 13.90
C GLU A 139 1.58 8.66 15.42
N GLU A 140 2.32 9.48 16.15
CA GLU A 140 2.18 9.57 17.61
C GLU A 140 0.76 9.99 18.03
N LYS A 141 0.09 10.81 17.20
CA LYS A 141 -1.32 11.24 17.42
C LYS A 141 -2.34 10.10 17.32
N ASP A 142 -1.99 9.00 16.62
CA ASP A 142 -2.88 7.86 16.41
C ASP A 142 -2.79 6.85 17.58
N LEU A 143 -1.82 7.05 18.50
CA LEU A 143 -1.61 6.19 19.64
C LEU A 143 -2.59 6.47 20.77
N ASN A 144 -3.12 5.39 21.34
CA ASN A 144 -3.82 5.37 22.63
C ASN A 144 -3.30 4.18 23.45
N ASP A 145 -3.72 4.08 24.70
CA ASP A 145 -3.23 3.03 25.62
C ASP A 145 -3.48 1.61 25.08
N GLU A 146 -4.61 1.37 24.41
CA GLU A 146 -4.98 0.08 23.86
C GLU A 146 -4.06 -0.30 22.69
N ILE A 147 -3.83 0.62 21.75
CA ILE A 147 -2.89 0.44 20.63
C ILE A 147 -1.47 0.23 21.14
N VAL A 148 -1.02 1.02 22.12
CA VAL A 148 0.32 0.89 22.72
C VAL A 148 0.50 -0.49 23.38
N GLN A 149 -0.50 -0.99 24.10
CA GLN A 149 -0.42 -2.34 24.69
C GLN A 149 -0.39 -3.43 23.63
N ASP A 150 -1.15 -3.27 22.55
CA ASP A 150 -1.15 -4.22 21.46
C ASP A 150 0.18 -4.23 20.69
N LEU A 151 0.74 -3.07 20.38
CA LEU A 151 2.05 -2.93 19.72
C LEU A 151 3.19 -3.57 20.53
N LYS A 152 3.14 -3.52 21.86
CA LYS A 152 4.11 -4.23 22.72
C LYS A 152 4.03 -5.75 22.58
N GLY A 153 2.91 -6.28 22.14
CA GLY A 153 2.66 -7.71 21.98
C GLY A 153 3.24 -8.32 20.70
N PHE A 154 3.73 -7.54 19.75
CA PHE A 154 4.36 -8.08 18.55
C PHE A 154 5.78 -8.58 18.84
N ASP A 155 6.14 -9.74 18.27
CA ASP A 155 7.50 -10.29 18.32
C ASP A 155 8.47 -9.51 17.47
N LEU A 156 7.96 -8.88 16.38
CA LEU A 156 8.70 -8.03 15.45
C LEU A 156 7.75 -6.98 14.89
N ILE A 157 8.25 -5.75 14.78
CA ILE A 157 7.63 -4.67 14.01
C ILE A 157 8.62 -4.20 12.94
N THR A 158 8.21 -4.16 11.68
CA THR A 158 9.00 -3.53 10.62
C THR A 158 8.35 -2.20 10.23
N ALA A 159 9.02 -1.10 10.55
CA ALA A 159 8.59 0.25 10.19
C ALA A 159 9.20 0.65 8.84
N ARG A 160 8.36 1.11 7.90
CA ARG A 160 8.77 1.37 6.51
C ARG A 160 9.39 2.75 6.26
N GLU A 161 9.43 3.63 7.26
CA GLU A 161 10.05 4.94 7.20
C GLU A 161 10.47 5.41 8.61
N THR A 162 11.42 6.36 8.64
CA THR A 162 12.12 6.78 9.87
C THR A 162 11.17 7.42 10.89
N LEU A 163 10.13 8.16 10.49
CA LEU A 163 9.21 8.82 11.42
C LEU A 163 8.45 7.77 12.25
N SER A 164 7.86 6.77 11.60
CA SER A 164 7.17 5.66 12.28
C SER A 164 8.13 4.79 13.08
N TYR A 165 9.35 4.55 12.57
CA TYR A 165 10.37 3.81 13.31
C TYR A 165 10.68 4.48 14.65
N ASN A 166 10.92 5.78 14.66
CA ASN A 166 11.24 6.53 15.88
C ASN A 166 10.10 6.50 16.91
N CYS A 167 8.86 6.48 16.45
CA CYS A 167 7.68 6.34 17.30
C CYS A 167 7.59 4.92 17.88
N LEU A 168 7.62 3.90 17.01
CA LEU A 168 7.42 2.50 17.37
C LEU A 168 8.56 1.92 18.22
N LYS A 169 9.80 2.36 17.98
CA LYS A 169 10.98 1.89 18.73
C LYS A 169 10.91 2.23 20.21
N LYS A 170 10.22 3.30 20.59
CA LYS A 170 9.97 3.68 21.99
C LYS A 170 8.97 2.73 22.66
N ILE A 171 8.08 2.09 21.86
CA ILE A 171 7.00 1.21 22.34
C ILE A 171 7.46 -0.25 22.37
N ASN A 172 8.07 -0.71 21.28
CA ASN A 172 8.51 -2.08 21.10
C ASN A 172 10.00 -2.11 20.70
N PRO A 173 10.92 -2.64 21.55
CA PRO A 173 12.34 -2.70 21.23
C PRO A 173 12.68 -3.59 20.03
N ASN A 174 11.79 -4.50 19.64
CA ASN A 174 11.94 -5.35 18.45
C ASN A 174 11.49 -4.66 17.16
N THR A 175 11.42 -3.33 17.15
CA THR A 175 11.16 -2.57 15.93
C THR A 175 12.42 -2.44 15.09
N VAL A 176 12.31 -2.72 13.79
CA VAL A 176 13.37 -2.61 12.78
C VAL A 176 12.94 -1.63 11.70
N LEU A 177 13.84 -0.73 11.32
CA LEU A 177 13.64 0.18 10.19
C LEU A 177 13.91 -0.56 8.88
N VAL A 178 12.94 -0.57 7.99
CA VAL A 178 13.03 -1.13 6.64
C VAL A 178 12.60 -0.07 5.62
N ALA A 179 12.59 -0.39 4.32
CA ALA A 179 11.77 0.34 3.36
C ALA A 179 10.47 -0.44 3.11
N ASP A 180 9.45 0.24 2.56
CA ASP A 180 8.19 -0.43 2.20
C ASP A 180 8.48 -1.62 1.26
N PRO A 181 7.92 -2.80 1.52
CA PRO A 181 8.16 -3.99 0.68
C PRO A 181 7.89 -3.75 -0.81
N ALA A 182 6.94 -2.87 -1.17
CA ALA A 182 6.62 -2.56 -2.56
C ALA A 182 7.76 -1.88 -3.35
N PHE A 183 8.80 -1.35 -2.67
CA PHE A 183 10.02 -0.92 -3.37
C PHE A 183 10.72 -2.08 -4.08
N ALA A 184 10.62 -3.30 -3.54
CA ALA A 184 11.20 -4.51 -4.11
C ALA A 184 10.28 -5.22 -5.13
N LEU A 185 9.06 -4.71 -5.39
CA LEU A 185 8.16 -5.25 -6.40
C LEU A 185 8.81 -5.20 -7.79
N ASP A 186 8.77 -6.29 -8.53
CA ASP A 186 9.19 -6.32 -9.92
C ASP A 186 8.19 -5.54 -10.80
N LYS A 187 8.65 -5.00 -11.93
CA LYS A 187 7.77 -4.39 -12.93
C LYS A 187 7.52 -5.35 -14.08
N LYS A 188 6.33 -5.30 -14.66
CA LYS A 188 5.97 -6.00 -15.89
C LYS A 188 5.62 -4.99 -16.98
N GLU A 189 6.41 -4.96 -18.05
CA GLU A 189 6.17 -4.04 -19.16
C GLU A 189 5.17 -4.65 -20.15
N LEU A 190 4.14 -3.88 -20.45
CA LEU A 190 3.14 -4.18 -21.48
C LEU A 190 3.28 -3.16 -22.63
N PRO A 191 2.71 -3.42 -23.82
CA PRO A 191 2.63 -2.43 -24.89
C PRO A 191 2.01 -1.12 -24.40
N LEU A 192 2.58 0.00 -24.83
CA LEU A 192 2.07 1.31 -24.46
C LEU A 192 0.74 1.61 -25.18
N PRO A 193 -0.25 2.20 -24.51
CA PRO A 193 -1.49 2.63 -25.18
C PRO A 193 -1.21 3.79 -26.13
N ASN A 194 -2.09 3.94 -27.13
CA ASN A 194 -2.00 5.06 -28.07
C ASN A 194 -2.00 6.40 -27.33
N GLY A 195 -1.07 7.27 -27.67
CA GLY A 195 -0.89 8.57 -27.02
C GLY A 195 0.06 8.56 -25.83
N PHE A 196 0.49 7.39 -25.32
CA PHE A 196 1.56 7.33 -24.33
C PHE A 196 2.92 7.43 -25.06
N ILE A 197 3.72 8.42 -24.71
CA ILE A 197 5.07 8.63 -25.23
C ILE A 197 6.05 8.33 -24.11
N GLU A 198 6.83 7.26 -24.25
CA GLU A 198 7.84 6.88 -23.26
C GLU A 198 8.84 8.00 -23.02
N GLY A 199 9.08 8.35 -21.75
CA GLY A 199 9.99 9.44 -21.37
C GLY A 199 9.47 10.85 -21.68
N ASN A 200 8.23 10.99 -22.24
CA ASN A 200 7.58 12.27 -22.49
C ASN A 200 6.08 12.28 -22.11
N THR A 201 5.72 11.47 -21.10
CA THR A 201 4.36 11.42 -20.52
C THR A 201 4.44 11.68 -19.02
N VAL A 202 3.52 12.50 -18.50
CA VAL A 202 3.30 12.69 -17.07
C VAL A 202 2.24 11.70 -16.62
N GLY A 203 2.60 10.77 -15.74
CA GLY A 203 1.63 9.89 -15.07
C GLY A 203 0.93 10.65 -13.95
N ILE A 204 -0.39 10.62 -13.90
CA ILE A 204 -1.19 11.24 -12.85
C ILE A 204 -2.10 10.20 -12.21
N ASN A 205 -1.96 10.01 -10.90
CA ASN A 205 -2.88 9.25 -10.08
C ASN A 205 -3.66 10.19 -9.18
N VAL A 206 -4.97 10.20 -9.32
CA VAL A 206 -5.91 10.96 -8.49
C VAL A 206 -6.79 10.00 -7.70
N SER A 207 -7.07 10.34 -6.45
CA SER A 207 -7.82 9.49 -5.52
C SER A 207 -9.02 10.23 -4.95
N PRO A 208 -10.21 9.63 -4.88
CA PRO A 208 -11.33 10.24 -4.18
C PRO A 208 -11.09 10.40 -2.67
N LEU A 209 -10.22 9.56 -2.09
CA LEU A 209 -9.90 9.58 -0.66
C LEU A 209 -9.36 10.93 -0.18
N ILE A 210 -8.62 11.65 -1.03
CA ILE A 210 -8.00 12.91 -0.62
C ILE A 210 -8.99 14.05 -0.43
N ASN A 211 -10.21 13.92 -0.98
CA ASN A 211 -11.27 14.90 -0.78
C ASN A 211 -11.72 14.99 0.70
N ASP A 212 -11.59 13.91 1.46
CA ASP A 212 -11.97 13.85 2.88
C ASP A 212 -11.05 14.68 3.79
N TYR A 213 -9.93 15.17 3.25
CA TYR A 213 -8.89 15.91 3.98
C TYR A 213 -8.79 17.39 3.59
N VAL A 214 -9.71 17.90 2.77
CA VAL A 214 -9.71 19.30 2.28
C VAL A 214 -11.04 19.95 2.57
N ASP A 215 -10.99 21.18 3.04
CA ASP A 215 -12.17 22.04 3.21
C ASP A 215 -12.49 22.73 1.87
N GLY A 216 -13.69 22.48 1.34
CA GLY A 216 -14.20 23.12 0.12
C GLY A 216 -14.53 22.12 -1.00
N GLU A 217 -15.61 22.41 -1.70
CA GLU A 217 -16.04 21.65 -2.86
C GLU A 217 -15.06 21.87 -4.02
N ASN A 218 -14.70 20.79 -4.69
CA ASN A 218 -13.89 20.76 -5.93
C ASN A 218 -12.43 21.24 -5.83
N VAL A 219 -11.90 21.65 -4.68
CA VAL A 219 -10.52 22.13 -4.56
C VAL A 219 -9.50 21.18 -5.18
N ILE A 220 -9.67 19.89 -4.90
CA ILE A 220 -8.78 18.85 -5.46
C ILE A 220 -8.95 18.75 -6.97
N LEU A 221 -10.17 18.63 -7.46
CA LEU A 221 -10.43 18.51 -8.90
C LEU A 221 -9.87 19.72 -9.67
N ASP A 222 -10.12 20.93 -9.19
CA ASP A 222 -9.64 22.17 -9.82
C ASP A 222 -8.12 22.23 -9.89
N ASN A 223 -7.42 21.75 -8.87
CA ASN A 223 -5.97 21.65 -8.87
C ASN A 223 -5.44 20.69 -9.93
N TYR A 224 -6.06 19.52 -10.11
CA TYR A 224 -5.67 18.59 -11.17
C TYR A 224 -6.03 19.15 -12.56
N VAL A 225 -7.14 19.87 -12.70
CA VAL A 225 -7.54 20.54 -13.95
C VAL A 225 -6.49 21.58 -14.34
N GLU A 226 -6.07 22.45 -13.44
CA GLU A 226 -5.07 23.48 -13.72
C GLU A 226 -3.68 22.87 -13.98
N LEU A 227 -3.31 21.79 -13.28
CA LEU A 227 -2.08 21.05 -13.56
C LEU A 227 -2.09 20.48 -15.00
N ILE A 228 -3.18 19.81 -15.40
CA ILE A 228 -3.30 19.22 -16.75
C ILE A 228 -3.28 20.31 -17.82
N LYS A 229 -4.00 21.41 -17.63
CA LYS A 229 -3.97 22.59 -18.54
C LYS A 229 -2.54 23.11 -18.72
N HIS A 230 -1.82 23.27 -17.61
CA HIS A 230 -0.43 23.73 -17.62
C HIS A 230 0.48 22.79 -18.39
N ILE A 231 0.41 21.47 -18.14
CA ILE A 231 1.23 20.48 -18.84
C ILE A 231 0.96 20.56 -20.36
N ILE A 232 -0.31 20.66 -20.76
CA ILE A 232 -0.68 20.70 -22.19
C ILE A 232 -0.27 22.02 -22.84
N ALA A 233 -0.44 23.16 -22.17
CA ALA A 233 -0.20 24.47 -22.73
C ALA A 233 1.30 24.83 -22.82
N ASP A 234 2.06 24.47 -21.77
CA ASP A 234 3.42 24.98 -21.56
C ASP A 234 4.52 23.93 -21.86
N THR A 235 4.11 22.69 -22.20
CA THR A 235 5.05 21.59 -22.54
C THR A 235 4.58 20.80 -23.75
N ASP A 236 5.44 19.93 -24.26
CA ASP A 236 5.11 18.93 -25.31
C ASP A 236 4.74 17.55 -24.72
N MET A 237 4.67 17.42 -23.39
CA MET A 237 4.38 16.16 -22.72
C MET A 237 2.91 15.78 -22.80
N ASN A 238 2.63 14.50 -22.94
CA ASN A 238 1.29 13.94 -22.77
C ASN A 238 0.99 13.62 -21.30
N VAL A 239 -0.27 13.45 -20.98
CA VAL A 239 -0.75 13.06 -19.64
C VAL A 239 -1.37 11.68 -19.72
N CYS A 240 -1.01 10.79 -18.78
CA CYS A 240 -1.63 9.50 -18.60
C CYS A 240 -2.29 9.44 -17.20
N LEU A 241 -3.61 9.32 -17.15
CA LEU A 241 -4.37 9.14 -15.93
C LEU A 241 -4.31 7.66 -15.53
N ILE A 242 -3.73 7.35 -14.35
CA ILE A 242 -3.39 5.99 -13.93
C ILE A 242 -4.15 5.62 -12.65
N PRO A 243 -5.07 4.63 -12.67
CA PRO A 243 -5.75 4.14 -11.48
C PRO A 243 -4.80 3.32 -10.61
N HIS A 244 -5.06 3.27 -9.30
CA HIS A 244 -4.32 2.41 -8.38
C HIS A 244 -5.20 1.75 -7.31
N VAL A 245 -6.43 2.24 -7.11
CA VAL A 245 -7.46 1.60 -6.28
C VAL A 245 -8.76 1.61 -7.05
N VAL A 246 -9.39 0.42 -7.16
CA VAL A 246 -10.61 0.20 -7.93
C VAL A 246 -11.75 -0.36 -7.07
N TRP A 247 -11.69 -0.19 -5.76
CA TRP A 247 -12.78 -0.54 -4.85
C TRP A 247 -13.98 0.37 -5.07
N SER A 248 -15.18 -0.18 -5.17
CA SER A 248 -16.41 0.56 -5.51
C SER A 248 -16.68 1.79 -4.62
N TYR A 249 -16.29 1.73 -3.36
CA TYR A 249 -16.42 2.81 -2.38
C TYR A 249 -15.26 3.83 -2.42
N ASN A 250 -14.13 3.50 -3.06
CA ASN A 250 -12.93 4.33 -3.11
C ASN A 250 -12.21 4.18 -4.46
N ASP A 251 -12.96 4.37 -5.56
CA ASP A 251 -12.56 4.07 -6.93
C ASP A 251 -11.90 5.27 -7.60
N ASP A 252 -10.61 5.11 -7.95
CA ASP A 252 -9.83 6.12 -8.66
C ASP A 252 -10.41 6.44 -10.06
N PHE A 253 -11.16 5.53 -10.69
CA PHE A 253 -11.81 5.80 -11.95
C PHE A 253 -12.86 6.91 -11.88
N LYS A 254 -13.44 7.19 -10.72
CA LYS A 254 -14.42 8.29 -10.59
C LYS A 254 -13.80 9.64 -10.95
N PRO A 255 -12.77 10.14 -10.27
CA PRO A 255 -12.11 11.40 -10.64
C PRO A 255 -11.34 11.28 -11.97
N ILE A 256 -10.75 10.12 -12.30
CA ILE A 256 -10.05 9.89 -13.57
C ILE A 256 -11.00 10.10 -14.74
N ASN A 257 -12.20 9.51 -14.72
CA ASN A 257 -13.17 9.67 -15.80
C ASN A 257 -13.60 11.13 -15.95
N THR A 258 -13.81 11.85 -14.83
CA THR A 258 -14.15 13.29 -14.87
C THR A 258 -13.06 14.08 -15.59
N LEU A 259 -11.79 13.90 -15.19
CA LEU A 259 -10.67 14.59 -15.83
C LEU A 259 -10.50 14.18 -17.29
N TYR A 260 -10.62 12.88 -17.60
CA TYR A 260 -10.50 12.40 -18.97
C TYR A 260 -11.54 13.03 -19.90
N GLU A 261 -12.82 13.06 -19.49
CA GLU A 261 -13.89 13.67 -20.30
C GLU A 261 -13.65 15.17 -20.58
N MET A 262 -13.02 15.89 -19.64
CA MET A 262 -12.68 17.32 -19.83
C MET A 262 -11.56 17.54 -20.86
N PHE A 263 -10.64 16.58 -21.02
CA PHE A 263 -9.43 16.79 -21.80
C PHE A 263 -9.22 15.83 -22.99
N LYS A 264 -10.05 14.81 -23.19
CA LYS A 264 -9.90 13.79 -24.24
C LYS A 264 -9.77 14.37 -25.65
N ASP A 265 -10.48 15.47 -25.94
CA ASP A 265 -10.50 16.10 -27.26
C ASP A 265 -9.19 16.86 -27.57
N THR A 266 -8.32 17.04 -26.58
CA THR A 266 -6.98 17.62 -26.81
C THR A 266 -6.04 16.67 -27.55
N GLY A 267 -6.35 15.36 -27.55
CA GLY A 267 -5.49 14.31 -28.10
C GLY A 267 -4.22 14.04 -27.27
N ARG A 268 -4.04 14.74 -26.13
CA ARG A 268 -2.83 14.68 -25.29
C ARG A 268 -3.06 14.07 -23.90
N VAL A 269 -4.32 13.76 -23.56
CA VAL A 269 -4.67 13.10 -22.29
C VAL A 269 -5.22 11.72 -22.59
N ILE A 270 -4.63 10.71 -21.97
CA ILE A 270 -5.05 9.33 -22.08
C ILE A 270 -5.42 8.79 -20.69
N LYS A 271 -6.24 7.76 -20.67
CA LYS A 271 -6.64 7.05 -19.47
C LYS A 271 -6.17 5.60 -19.58
N LEU A 272 -5.45 5.13 -18.57
CA LEU A 272 -5.04 3.74 -18.50
C LEU A 272 -6.20 2.89 -17.96
N GLU A 273 -6.39 1.72 -18.54
CA GLU A 273 -7.29 0.71 -18.01
C GLU A 273 -6.74 0.08 -16.72
N ASP A 274 -7.57 -0.73 -16.06
CA ASP A 274 -7.19 -1.43 -14.84
C ASP A 274 -6.19 -2.56 -15.13
N HIS A 275 -5.10 -2.62 -14.35
CA HIS A 275 -4.03 -3.59 -14.44
C HIS A 275 -3.57 -4.01 -13.05
N ASN A 276 -2.87 -5.15 -12.93
CA ASN A 276 -2.25 -5.53 -11.67
C ASN A 276 -1.07 -4.61 -11.29
N CYS A 277 -0.62 -4.68 -10.05
CA CYS A 277 0.40 -3.76 -9.51
C CYS A 277 1.74 -3.82 -10.24
N GLU A 278 2.17 -4.97 -10.79
CA GLU A 278 3.42 -5.10 -11.55
C GLU A 278 3.30 -4.44 -12.92
N GLU A 279 2.16 -4.58 -13.57
CA GLU A 279 1.85 -3.96 -14.86
C GLU A 279 1.69 -2.45 -14.72
N LEU A 280 0.98 -1.98 -13.68
CA LEU A 280 0.89 -0.55 -13.35
C LEU A 280 2.28 0.05 -13.11
N LYS A 281 3.14 -0.65 -12.35
CA LYS A 281 4.53 -0.24 -12.15
C LYS A 281 5.31 -0.19 -13.48
N GLY A 282 5.03 -1.10 -14.41
CA GLY A 282 5.59 -1.11 -15.76
C GLY A 282 5.21 0.13 -16.57
N TYR A 283 3.98 0.61 -16.49
CA TYR A 283 3.55 1.87 -17.12
C TYR A 283 4.16 3.09 -16.44
N ILE A 284 4.08 3.15 -15.10
CA ILE A 284 4.63 4.26 -14.29
C ILE A 284 6.13 4.43 -14.56
N SER A 285 6.89 3.33 -14.68
CA SER A 285 8.33 3.35 -14.91
C SER A 285 8.76 4.04 -16.22
N ARG A 286 7.83 4.16 -17.17
CA ARG A 286 8.06 4.78 -18.49
C ARG A 286 7.53 6.22 -18.58
N CYS A 287 6.96 6.74 -17.49
CA CYS A 287 6.63 8.16 -17.40
C CYS A 287 7.91 9.00 -17.24
N ARG A 288 7.86 10.25 -17.71
CA ARG A 288 8.91 11.23 -17.43
C ARG A 288 8.80 11.79 -16.02
N PHE A 289 7.56 12.07 -15.59
CA PHE A 289 7.19 12.54 -14.27
C PHE A 289 5.99 11.76 -13.74
N PHE A 290 5.82 11.76 -12.43
CA PHE A 290 4.63 11.19 -11.80
C PHE A 290 4.06 12.14 -10.75
N VAL A 291 2.73 12.29 -10.73
CA VAL A 291 2.00 13.01 -9.69
C VAL A 291 1.01 12.04 -9.06
N GLY A 292 1.18 11.69 -7.79
CA GLY A 292 0.41 10.60 -7.21
C GLY A 292 -0.18 10.88 -5.83
N ALA A 293 -1.46 10.51 -5.66
CA ALA A 293 -2.18 10.56 -4.38
C ALA A 293 -2.15 9.23 -3.61
N ARG A 294 -1.91 8.09 -4.30
CA ARG A 294 -1.79 6.77 -3.68
C ARG A 294 -0.33 6.47 -3.37
N THR A 295 -0.03 6.15 -2.11
CA THR A 295 1.33 5.89 -1.64
C THR A 295 2.04 4.82 -2.48
N HIS A 296 1.38 3.70 -2.79
CA HIS A 296 2.04 2.63 -3.55
C HIS A 296 2.21 2.96 -5.04
N ALA A 297 1.39 3.86 -5.62
CA ALA A 297 1.65 4.41 -6.94
C ALA A 297 2.90 5.30 -6.94
N THR A 298 3.09 6.13 -5.90
CA THR A 298 4.31 6.94 -5.75
C THR A 298 5.54 6.09 -5.43
N ILE A 299 5.40 4.99 -4.68
CA ILE A 299 6.48 4.01 -4.46
C ILE A 299 6.86 3.34 -5.79
N ALA A 300 5.90 2.98 -6.65
CA ALA A 300 6.18 2.44 -7.98
C ALA A 300 7.01 3.42 -8.81
N ALA A 301 6.70 4.72 -8.77
CA ALA A 301 7.44 5.77 -9.45
C ALA A 301 8.85 5.96 -8.86
N TYR A 302 8.97 6.14 -7.55
CA TYR A 302 10.27 6.29 -6.88
C TYR A 302 11.18 5.09 -7.11
N SER A 303 10.63 3.87 -6.97
CA SER A 303 11.42 2.62 -7.12
C SER A 303 11.91 2.37 -8.55
N THR A 304 11.38 3.12 -9.51
CA THR A 304 11.80 3.12 -10.93
C THR A 304 12.48 4.42 -11.36
N CYS A 305 12.88 5.24 -10.37
CA CYS A 305 13.63 6.49 -10.54
C CYS A 305 12.88 7.56 -11.35
N VAL A 306 11.55 7.57 -11.32
CA VAL A 306 10.72 8.61 -11.94
C VAL A 306 10.59 9.80 -10.98
N PRO A 307 10.95 11.03 -11.37
CA PRO A 307 10.71 12.23 -10.57
C PRO A 307 9.24 12.38 -10.23
N THR A 308 8.93 12.47 -8.93
CA THR A 308 7.56 12.32 -8.42
C THR A 308 7.18 13.44 -7.47
N LEU A 309 6.01 14.05 -7.69
CA LEU A 309 5.31 14.88 -6.73
C LEU A 309 4.24 14.04 -6.02
N VAL A 310 4.29 14.01 -4.70
CA VAL A 310 3.30 13.30 -3.88
C VAL A 310 2.21 14.25 -3.40
N VAL A 311 0.95 13.94 -3.68
CA VAL A 311 -0.21 14.59 -3.09
C VAL A 311 -0.53 13.87 -1.78
N GLY A 312 0.04 14.38 -0.68
CA GLY A 312 0.12 13.66 0.58
C GLY A 312 -0.94 14.08 1.59
N TYR A 313 -1.54 13.13 2.30
CA TYR A 313 -2.51 13.37 3.37
C TYR A 313 -2.07 12.78 4.73
N SER A 314 -0.95 12.06 4.80
CA SER A 314 -0.52 11.35 6.00
C SER A 314 1.00 11.33 6.16
N VAL A 315 1.46 10.89 7.34
CA VAL A 315 2.90 10.78 7.71
C VAL A 315 3.71 9.93 6.74
N LYS A 316 3.14 8.85 6.19
CA LYS A 316 3.86 7.92 5.32
C LYS A 316 4.46 8.58 4.08
N SER A 317 3.72 9.50 3.45
CA SER A 317 4.24 10.25 2.30
C SER A 317 5.41 11.17 2.69
N LYS A 318 5.31 11.85 3.81
CA LYS A 318 6.37 12.71 4.35
C LYS A 318 7.58 11.88 4.79
N GLY A 319 7.35 10.77 5.50
CA GLY A 319 8.41 9.89 5.99
C GLY A 319 9.24 9.29 4.86
N ILE A 320 8.59 8.75 3.83
CA ILE A 320 9.28 8.20 2.65
C ILE A 320 10.06 9.29 1.92
N ALA A 321 9.49 10.49 1.71
CA ALA A 321 10.18 11.58 1.05
C ALA A 321 11.43 12.03 1.85
N ARG A 322 11.30 12.15 3.19
CA ARG A 322 12.44 12.48 4.05
C ARG A 322 13.55 11.43 4.01
N ASP A 323 13.19 10.16 3.99
CA ASP A 323 14.15 9.06 3.89
C ASP A 323 14.87 9.04 2.53
N LEU A 324 14.19 9.44 1.42
CA LEU A 324 14.77 9.48 0.08
C LEU A 324 15.56 10.77 -0.19
N PHE A 325 15.05 11.91 0.25
CA PHE A 325 15.56 13.22 -0.16
C PHE A 325 16.17 14.05 0.99
N GLY A 326 16.03 13.60 2.25
CA GLY A 326 16.43 14.35 3.44
C GLY A 326 15.37 15.37 3.89
N THR A 327 14.35 15.62 3.07
CA THR A 327 13.23 16.54 3.34
C THR A 327 11.98 16.09 2.60
N ASP A 328 10.80 16.45 3.09
CA ASP A 328 9.52 16.33 2.38
C ASP A 328 9.14 17.62 1.63
N GLU A 329 9.79 18.74 1.93
CA GLU A 329 9.57 20.02 1.27
C GLU A 329 9.83 19.92 -0.23
N ASN A 330 8.90 20.43 -1.04
CA ASN A 330 8.88 20.38 -2.50
C ASN A 330 8.68 18.99 -3.14
N TYR A 331 8.72 17.90 -2.38
CA TYR A 331 8.44 16.54 -2.87
C TYR A 331 7.05 16.06 -2.50
N VAL A 332 6.48 16.62 -1.44
CA VAL A 332 5.12 16.32 -0.95
C VAL A 332 4.35 17.62 -0.82
N ILE A 333 3.21 17.73 -1.52
CA ILE A 333 2.22 18.75 -1.25
C ILE A 333 1.17 18.17 -0.30
N PRO A 334 1.05 18.69 0.96
CA PRO A 334 -0.01 18.24 1.86
C PRO A 334 -1.36 18.72 1.34
N VAL A 335 -2.32 17.82 1.18
CA VAL A 335 -3.67 18.17 0.69
C VAL A 335 -4.33 19.21 1.56
N GLN A 336 -4.08 19.18 2.89
CA GLN A 336 -4.60 20.15 3.86
C GLN A 336 -4.08 21.58 3.63
N SER A 337 -3.01 21.76 2.85
CA SER A 337 -2.47 23.07 2.51
C SER A 337 -2.93 23.59 1.15
N MET A 338 -3.70 22.80 0.40
CA MET A 338 -4.22 23.20 -0.90
C MET A 338 -5.44 24.11 -0.73
N ASN A 339 -5.24 25.40 -0.93
CA ASN A 339 -6.26 26.44 -0.76
C ASN A 339 -6.54 27.22 -2.06
N ASN A 340 -5.70 27.02 -3.07
CA ASN A 340 -5.77 27.71 -4.36
C ASN A 340 -5.70 26.66 -5.48
N GLN A 341 -6.44 26.86 -6.55
CA GLN A 341 -6.48 25.95 -7.71
C GLN A 341 -5.12 25.75 -8.42
N ASN A 342 -4.12 26.59 -8.17
CA ASN A 342 -2.80 26.53 -8.77
C ASN A 342 -1.73 25.86 -7.86
N ASP A 343 -2.09 25.41 -6.66
CA ASP A 343 -1.10 24.93 -5.69
C ASP A 343 -0.39 23.67 -6.20
N LEU A 344 -1.12 22.73 -6.79
CA LEU A 344 -0.55 21.52 -7.37
C LEU A 344 0.33 21.81 -8.59
N LYS A 345 -0.10 22.71 -9.46
CA LYS A 345 0.69 23.19 -10.60
C LYS A 345 2.01 23.81 -10.13
N ASN A 346 1.97 24.70 -9.15
CA ASN A 346 3.15 25.38 -8.60
C ASN A 346 4.13 24.38 -7.97
N ALA A 347 3.60 23.37 -7.25
CA ALA A 347 4.41 22.31 -6.70
C ALA A 347 5.05 21.43 -7.79
N PHE A 348 4.32 21.14 -8.88
CA PHE A 348 4.85 20.40 -10.03
C PHE A 348 5.98 21.16 -10.74
N ASP A 349 5.90 22.48 -10.83
CA ASP A 349 6.94 23.32 -11.45
C ASP A 349 8.32 23.11 -10.77
N TYR A 350 8.36 22.87 -9.47
CA TYR A 350 9.61 22.54 -8.78
C TYR A 350 10.18 21.21 -9.29
N ILE A 351 9.36 20.16 -9.35
CA ILE A 351 9.77 18.83 -9.81
C ILE A 351 10.25 18.92 -11.28
N TYR A 352 9.52 19.65 -12.11
CA TYR A 352 9.86 19.86 -13.53
C TYR A 352 11.21 20.57 -13.70
N LYS A 353 11.45 21.65 -12.98
CA LYS A 353 12.70 22.43 -13.05
C LYS A 353 13.92 21.66 -12.54
N ASN A 354 13.71 20.75 -11.57
CA ASN A 354 14.78 19.99 -10.93
C ASN A 354 14.84 18.52 -11.38
N GLU A 355 14.25 18.19 -12.55
CA GLU A 355 14.15 16.82 -13.08
C GLU A 355 15.46 16.04 -13.00
N LYS A 356 16.54 16.62 -13.50
CA LYS A 356 17.86 15.95 -13.59
C LYS A 356 18.43 15.64 -12.20
N GLU A 357 18.33 16.58 -11.29
CA GLU A 357 18.81 16.42 -9.92
C GLU A 357 18.03 15.35 -9.18
N ILE A 358 16.68 15.40 -9.25
CA ILE A 358 15.79 14.44 -8.59
C ILE A 358 16.03 13.04 -9.15
N LYS A 359 16.10 12.90 -10.47
CA LYS A 359 16.37 11.61 -11.12
C LYS A 359 17.73 11.05 -10.74
N SER A 360 18.77 11.87 -10.71
CA SER A 360 20.13 11.48 -10.27
C SER A 360 20.12 10.99 -8.83
N LYS A 361 19.46 11.72 -7.93
CA LYS A 361 19.32 11.37 -6.52
C LYS A 361 18.61 10.03 -6.33
N LEU A 362 17.49 9.82 -7.01
CA LEU A 362 16.75 8.56 -6.99
C LEU A 362 17.60 7.41 -7.53
N THR A 363 18.30 7.60 -8.65
CA THR A 363 19.16 6.57 -9.27
C THR A 363 20.30 6.16 -8.32
N THR A 364 20.84 7.12 -7.57
CA THR A 364 21.93 6.86 -6.61
C THR A 364 21.45 6.10 -5.37
N ILE A 365 20.30 6.49 -4.80
CA ILE A 365 19.83 5.91 -3.53
C ILE A 365 19.04 4.60 -3.73
N MET A 366 18.41 4.43 -4.87
CA MET A 366 17.42 3.36 -5.06
C MET A 366 17.99 1.94 -4.91
N PRO A 367 19.21 1.59 -5.34
CA PRO A 367 19.76 0.27 -5.10
C PRO A 367 19.80 -0.08 -3.60
N GLU A 368 20.36 0.78 -2.76
CA GLU A 368 20.44 0.59 -1.31
C GLU A 368 19.02 0.61 -0.67
N TYR A 369 18.13 1.48 -1.14
CA TYR A 369 16.79 1.60 -0.59
C TYR A 369 15.94 0.36 -0.88
N LYS A 370 16.13 -0.30 -2.03
CA LYS A 370 15.50 -1.59 -2.34
C LYS A 370 16.07 -2.72 -1.48
N GLU A 371 17.38 -2.73 -1.22
CA GLU A 371 17.99 -3.69 -0.28
C GLU A 371 17.43 -3.50 1.14
N LYS A 372 17.22 -2.24 1.56
CA LYS A 372 16.58 -1.94 2.84
C LYS A 372 15.17 -2.53 2.95
N ALA A 373 14.40 -2.61 1.86
CA ALA A 373 13.11 -3.31 1.85
C ALA A 373 13.28 -4.82 2.14
N LEU A 374 14.38 -5.43 1.73
CA LEU A 374 14.66 -6.85 1.93
C LEU A 374 15.18 -7.19 3.33
N ILE A 375 15.55 -6.21 4.15
CA ILE A 375 15.99 -6.45 5.55
C ILE A 375 14.91 -7.20 6.31
N GLY A 376 13.63 -6.87 6.10
CA GLY A 376 12.51 -7.55 6.72
C GLY A 376 12.51 -9.07 6.49
N ALA A 377 12.92 -9.53 5.29
CA ALA A 377 13.01 -10.96 4.99
C ALA A 377 14.03 -11.67 5.91
N SER A 378 15.17 -11.03 6.19
CA SER A 378 16.18 -11.57 7.09
C SER A 378 15.67 -11.67 8.54
N GLU A 379 14.85 -10.72 8.97
CA GLU A 379 14.22 -10.75 10.30
C GLU A 379 13.16 -11.85 10.40
N ILE A 380 12.35 -12.06 9.36
CA ILE A 380 11.42 -13.19 9.28
C ILE A 380 12.18 -14.52 9.37
N ARG A 381 13.30 -14.66 8.66
CA ARG A 381 14.13 -15.87 8.73
C ARG A 381 14.55 -16.22 10.15
N LYS A 382 14.94 -15.21 10.95
CA LYS A 382 15.30 -15.40 12.37
C LYS A 382 14.12 -15.88 13.23
N LEU A 383 12.89 -15.51 12.87
CA LEU A 383 11.68 -15.92 13.59
C LEU A 383 11.18 -17.31 13.19
N ILE A 384 11.44 -17.71 11.95
CA ILE A 384 11.00 -19.01 11.41
C ILE A 384 11.97 -20.13 11.86
N GLY A 385 13.24 -19.83 12.03
CA GLY A 385 14.30 -20.74 12.52
C GLY A 385 14.95 -21.50 11.39
#